data_7232202397d176cc173b4c2d2788c2a9
#
_entry.id   7232202397d176cc173b4c2d2788c2a9
#
_cell.length_a   1.000
_cell.length_b   1.000
_cell.length_c   1.000
_cell.angle_alpha   90.00
_cell.angle_beta   90.00
_cell.angle_gamma   90.00
#
_symmetry.space_group_name_H-M   'P 1'
#
loop_
_entity.id
_entity.type
_entity.pdbx_description
1 polymer ?
#
loop_
_entity_poly.entity_id
_entity_poly.type
_entity_poly.pdbx_seq_one_letter_code
_entity_poly.pdbx_strand_id
1 'polypeptide(L)'
;MNEGGALVLGADYRSLGVVRSLGRRGITAWVAVEHGDDLATHSRYVGRSVPWPATFDTDQTEFLLQLAEDEGIKGWVLFPTGDKSADFVSRHHAELEPAFRLTTPPHAQFDVAQDKRQVYARAQALGIAVPSTWYTDSVDEAAALDLEYPVILKPATGAIANPISDTKVWLVEDRDSMLARYAEAADVMHTGHVMIQEIIPGGGEHQLSYAAACSKGDAVAFLTARRLRQIPVDFGRASTFVETYDIPEIIEPAQRLIADLALEGLVEVEFKRDPRSGEVKLLDVNVRAWGWHSIGPAAGVDFPYLVYRLAMGAPVERARGRAGVRWVRLTTDVPTAVKEIASRRMKLGAYLRTLRPPLEGPIAAKDDPKPAFMELPVLVKRMFTKPQMLQRLGGKNVGKAV
;
A
#
# COMPACT_ATOMS: atom_id res chain seq x y z
N MET A 1 -11.46 -20.62 -27.00
CA MET A 1 -10.75 -19.44 -26.47
C MET A 1 -10.50 -19.74 -25.01
N ASN A 2 -9.22 -19.81 -24.59
CA ASN A 2 -8.92 -19.99 -23.17
C ASN A 2 -9.57 -18.82 -22.42
N GLU A 3 -10.53 -19.12 -21.55
CA GLU A 3 -11.10 -18.12 -20.66
C GLU A 3 -9.95 -17.62 -19.79
N GLY A 4 -9.56 -16.36 -19.97
CA GLY A 4 -8.39 -15.79 -19.30
C GLY A 4 -8.59 -15.83 -17.78
N GLY A 5 -7.57 -16.31 -17.07
CA GLY A 5 -7.51 -16.30 -15.62
C GLY A 5 -6.60 -15.19 -15.08
N ALA A 6 -6.28 -15.29 -13.81
CA ALA A 6 -5.34 -14.41 -13.15
C ALA A 6 -4.37 -15.18 -12.25
N LEU A 7 -3.10 -14.79 -12.27
CA LEU A 7 -2.09 -15.22 -11.32
C LEU A 7 -1.78 -14.07 -10.36
N VAL A 8 -2.06 -14.28 -9.08
CA VAL A 8 -1.88 -13.28 -8.03
C VAL A 8 -0.57 -13.55 -7.28
N LEU A 9 0.37 -12.61 -7.34
CA LEU A 9 1.66 -12.71 -6.64
C LEU A 9 1.51 -12.25 -5.20
N GLY A 10 1.44 -13.24 -4.30
CA GLY A 10 1.19 -13.09 -2.88
C GLY A 10 -0.07 -13.82 -2.43
N ALA A 11 -0.21 -14.04 -1.12
CA ALA A 11 -1.33 -14.76 -0.53
C ALA A 11 -1.84 -14.16 0.79
N ASP A 12 -1.59 -12.88 1.03
CA ASP A 12 -2.10 -12.14 2.19
C ASP A 12 -3.56 -11.68 1.99
N TYR A 13 -4.07 -10.84 2.89
CA TYR A 13 -5.44 -10.32 2.82
C TYR A 13 -5.69 -9.40 1.61
N ARG A 14 -4.64 -8.79 1.01
CA ARG A 14 -4.76 -8.03 -0.24
C ARG A 14 -5.03 -8.98 -1.41
N SER A 15 -4.24 -10.03 -1.50
CA SER A 15 -4.45 -11.10 -2.47
C SER A 15 -5.83 -11.74 -2.34
N LEU A 16 -6.30 -11.96 -1.10
CA LEU A 16 -7.65 -12.45 -0.83
C LEU A 16 -8.73 -11.53 -1.43
N GLY A 17 -8.55 -10.22 -1.34
CA GLY A 17 -9.45 -9.24 -1.97
C GLY A 17 -9.49 -9.37 -3.49
N VAL A 18 -8.32 -9.53 -4.14
CA VAL A 18 -8.22 -9.75 -5.59
C VAL A 18 -8.91 -11.05 -6.00
N VAL A 19 -8.56 -12.15 -5.35
CA VAL A 19 -9.13 -13.48 -5.64
C VAL A 19 -10.65 -13.51 -5.50
N ARG A 20 -11.21 -12.90 -4.46
CA ARG A 20 -12.65 -12.78 -4.25
C ARG A 20 -13.33 -11.93 -5.32
N SER A 21 -12.72 -10.82 -5.70
CA SER A 21 -13.24 -9.93 -6.74
C SER A 21 -13.41 -10.68 -8.06
N LEU A 22 -12.40 -11.44 -8.46
CA LEU A 22 -12.38 -12.21 -9.70
C LEU A 22 -13.26 -13.48 -9.60
N GLY A 23 -13.08 -14.27 -8.54
CA GLY A 23 -13.76 -15.54 -8.37
C GLY A 23 -15.27 -15.43 -8.24
N ARG A 24 -15.80 -14.36 -7.63
CA ARG A 24 -17.25 -14.06 -7.61
C ARG A 24 -17.84 -13.84 -8.99
N ARG A 25 -17.01 -13.59 -10.00
CA ARG A 25 -17.39 -13.42 -11.41
C ARG A 25 -17.03 -14.62 -12.28
N GLY A 26 -16.67 -15.74 -11.64
CA GLY A 26 -16.30 -16.96 -12.36
C GLY A 26 -14.92 -16.92 -13.01
N ILE A 27 -14.09 -15.87 -12.75
CA ILE A 27 -12.74 -15.78 -13.29
C ILE A 27 -11.82 -16.64 -12.42
N THR A 28 -11.13 -17.59 -13.04
CA THR A 28 -10.17 -18.47 -12.37
C THR A 28 -9.00 -17.64 -11.84
N ALA A 29 -8.68 -17.76 -10.55
CA ALA A 29 -7.57 -17.08 -9.92
C ALA A 29 -6.66 -18.10 -9.22
N TRP A 30 -5.36 -18.02 -9.52
CA TRP A 30 -4.32 -18.75 -8.80
C TRP A 30 -3.53 -17.79 -7.93
N VAL A 31 -2.90 -18.31 -6.89
CA VAL A 31 -2.04 -17.53 -5.99
C VAL A 31 -0.63 -18.11 -5.95
N ALA A 32 0.37 -17.25 -6.08
CA ALA A 32 1.76 -17.59 -5.85
C ALA A 32 2.11 -17.26 -4.39
N VAL A 33 2.53 -18.27 -3.63
CA VAL A 33 2.60 -18.22 -2.16
C VAL A 33 4.05 -18.15 -1.71
N GLU A 34 4.43 -17.04 -1.08
CA GLU A 34 5.66 -16.99 -0.28
C GLU A 34 5.49 -17.79 1.00
N HIS A 35 6.57 -18.43 1.45
CA HIS A 35 6.55 -19.23 2.67
C HIS A 35 6.00 -18.46 3.88
N GLY A 36 4.94 -18.98 4.48
CA GLY A 36 4.31 -18.46 5.70
C GLY A 36 3.28 -17.34 5.52
N ASP A 37 2.90 -17.00 4.30
CA ASP A 37 1.85 -15.99 4.03
C ASP A 37 0.77 -16.60 3.12
N ASP A 38 -0.10 -17.41 3.72
CA ASP A 38 -0.99 -18.33 3.03
C ASP A 38 -2.50 -18.07 3.28
N LEU A 39 -2.87 -16.89 3.77
CA LEU A 39 -4.27 -16.59 4.12
C LEU A 39 -5.24 -16.74 2.93
N ALA A 40 -4.86 -16.22 1.76
CA ALA A 40 -5.71 -16.29 0.57
C ALA A 40 -5.91 -17.72 0.07
N THR A 41 -4.98 -18.65 0.34
CA THR A 41 -5.11 -20.06 -0.10
C THR A 41 -6.31 -20.78 0.52
N HIS A 42 -6.83 -20.25 1.61
CA HIS A 42 -8.01 -20.79 2.28
C HIS A 42 -9.34 -20.34 1.65
N SER A 43 -9.28 -19.43 0.67
CA SER A 43 -10.48 -18.97 -0.05
C SER A 43 -10.99 -20.04 -1.00
N ARG A 44 -12.32 -20.21 -1.07
CA ARG A 44 -12.97 -21.07 -2.05
C ARG A 44 -12.77 -20.60 -3.49
N TYR A 45 -12.36 -19.36 -3.68
CA TYR A 45 -12.16 -18.74 -4.99
C TYR A 45 -10.72 -18.91 -5.52
N VAL A 46 -9.82 -19.53 -4.76
CA VAL A 46 -8.50 -19.92 -5.25
C VAL A 46 -8.62 -21.24 -6.00
N GLY A 47 -8.36 -21.21 -7.30
CA GLY A 47 -8.35 -22.41 -8.13
C GLY A 47 -7.10 -23.27 -7.85
N ARG A 48 -5.94 -22.65 -7.62
CA ARG A 48 -4.67 -23.32 -7.30
C ARG A 48 -3.72 -22.40 -6.55
N SER A 49 -2.90 -23.00 -5.68
CA SER A 49 -1.76 -22.34 -5.05
C SER A 49 -0.46 -22.91 -5.63
N VAL A 50 0.45 -22.03 -6.03
CA VAL A 50 1.77 -22.40 -6.52
C VAL A 50 2.83 -21.84 -5.59
N PRO A 51 3.95 -22.55 -5.31
CA PRO A 51 5.03 -22.01 -4.50
C PRO A 51 5.68 -20.83 -5.24
N TRP A 52 5.99 -19.76 -4.51
CA TRP A 52 6.74 -18.64 -5.04
C TRP A 52 8.22 -18.80 -4.66
N PRO A 53 9.16 -18.76 -5.61
CA PRO A 53 10.58 -18.86 -5.30
C PRO A 53 11.01 -17.76 -4.34
N ALA A 54 11.73 -18.14 -3.26
CA ALA A 54 12.16 -17.20 -2.22
C ALA A 54 13.44 -16.44 -2.62
N THR A 55 14.11 -16.84 -3.69
CA THR A 55 15.44 -16.40 -4.11
C THR A 55 15.41 -15.77 -5.50
N PHE A 56 16.19 -14.72 -5.66
CA PHE A 56 16.62 -14.01 -6.87
C PHE A 56 15.62 -13.79 -8.03
N ASP A 57 15.59 -12.56 -8.50
CA ASP A 57 14.72 -12.07 -9.60
C ASP A 57 14.76 -12.94 -10.85
N THR A 58 15.92 -13.47 -11.22
CA THR A 58 16.09 -14.36 -12.39
C THR A 58 15.32 -15.65 -12.22
N ASP A 59 15.43 -16.31 -11.07
CA ASP A 59 14.71 -17.55 -10.77
C ASP A 59 13.19 -17.34 -10.79
N GLN A 60 12.73 -16.17 -10.33
CA GLN A 60 11.32 -15.82 -10.32
C GLN A 60 10.76 -15.58 -11.72
N THR A 61 11.53 -14.94 -12.60
CA THR A 61 11.14 -14.73 -14.00
C THR A 61 11.06 -16.05 -14.75
N GLU A 62 12.11 -16.87 -14.66
CA GLU A 62 12.14 -18.20 -15.28
C GLU A 62 11.00 -19.09 -14.77
N PHE A 63 10.75 -19.08 -13.46
CA PHE A 63 9.63 -19.79 -12.85
C PHE A 63 8.29 -19.37 -13.45
N LEU A 64 8.03 -18.07 -13.61
CA LEU A 64 6.75 -17.58 -14.17
C LEU A 64 6.60 -17.98 -15.65
N LEU A 65 7.64 -17.83 -16.44
CA LEU A 65 7.62 -18.19 -17.86
C LEU A 65 7.40 -19.69 -18.05
N GLN A 66 8.10 -20.52 -17.26
CA GLN A 66 7.92 -21.96 -17.28
C GLN A 66 6.53 -22.38 -16.81
N LEU A 67 6.02 -21.76 -15.72
CA LEU A 67 4.67 -22.01 -15.24
C LEU A 67 3.61 -21.65 -16.29
N ALA A 68 3.82 -20.56 -17.04
CA ALA A 68 2.90 -20.14 -18.09
C ALA A 68 2.83 -21.14 -19.24
N GLU A 69 3.96 -21.77 -19.57
CA GLU A 69 4.05 -22.80 -20.60
C GLU A 69 3.45 -24.12 -20.13
N ASP A 70 3.94 -24.66 -19.01
CA ASP A 70 3.60 -25.99 -18.50
C ASP A 70 2.13 -26.13 -18.14
N GLU A 71 1.54 -25.06 -17.60
CA GLU A 71 0.15 -25.06 -17.13
C GLU A 71 -0.83 -24.42 -18.14
N GLY A 72 -0.33 -23.98 -19.29
CA GLY A 72 -1.16 -23.39 -20.35
C GLY A 72 -1.85 -22.09 -19.95
N ILE A 73 -1.24 -21.31 -19.04
CA ILE A 73 -1.80 -20.04 -18.53
C ILE A 73 -1.24 -18.79 -19.23
N LYS A 74 -0.63 -18.94 -20.38
CA LYS A 74 -0.23 -17.81 -21.23
C LYS A 74 -1.43 -16.90 -21.50
N GLY A 75 -1.20 -15.59 -21.39
CA GLY A 75 -2.21 -14.55 -21.56
C GLY A 75 -3.08 -14.31 -20.33
N TRP A 76 -2.80 -14.99 -19.21
CA TRP A 76 -3.45 -14.66 -17.94
C TRP A 76 -2.97 -13.31 -17.41
N VAL A 77 -3.81 -12.68 -16.57
CA VAL A 77 -3.49 -11.40 -15.95
C VAL A 77 -2.61 -11.63 -14.72
N LEU A 78 -1.48 -10.93 -14.63
CA LEU A 78 -0.55 -11.00 -13.50
C LEU A 78 -0.83 -9.86 -12.52
N PHE A 79 -1.20 -10.22 -11.28
CA PHE A 79 -1.52 -9.25 -10.22
C PHE A 79 -0.49 -9.27 -9.10
N PRO A 80 0.48 -8.35 -9.05
CA PRO A 80 1.31 -8.16 -7.87
C PRO A 80 0.51 -7.46 -6.76
N THR A 81 0.63 -7.95 -5.52
CA THR A 81 -0.12 -7.41 -4.37
C THR A 81 0.75 -6.78 -3.29
N GLY A 82 2.05 -6.84 -3.43
CA GLY A 82 3.03 -6.24 -2.53
C GLY A 82 4.03 -5.37 -3.26
N ASP A 83 4.75 -4.50 -2.52
CA ASP A 83 5.76 -3.61 -3.11
C ASP A 83 6.86 -4.40 -3.83
N LYS A 84 7.36 -5.48 -3.22
CA LYS A 84 8.40 -6.33 -3.82
C LYS A 84 7.94 -7.02 -5.11
N SER A 85 6.71 -7.57 -5.12
CA SER A 85 6.20 -8.23 -6.32
C SER A 85 5.86 -7.25 -7.43
N ALA A 86 5.43 -6.02 -7.09
CA ALA A 86 5.18 -4.98 -8.07
C ALA A 86 6.49 -4.46 -8.67
N ASP A 87 7.50 -4.21 -7.85
CA ASP A 87 8.86 -3.84 -8.30
C ASP A 87 9.45 -4.92 -9.20
N PHE A 88 9.38 -6.19 -8.80
CA PHE A 88 9.81 -7.33 -9.61
C PHE A 88 9.14 -7.35 -10.98
N VAL A 89 7.80 -7.30 -11.02
CA VAL A 89 7.04 -7.32 -12.29
C VAL A 89 7.40 -6.13 -13.16
N SER A 90 7.61 -4.94 -12.57
CA SER A 90 7.98 -3.74 -13.33
C SER A 90 9.38 -3.85 -13.93
N ARG A 91 10.36 -4.37 -13.18
CA ARG A 91 11.74 -4.57 -13.69
C ARG A 91 11.83 -5.60 -14.81
N HIS A 92 11.05 -6.66 -14.71
CA HIS A 92 11.01 -7.74 -15.71
C HIS A 92 9.82 -7.61 -16.67
N HIS A 93 9.28 -6.39 -16.85
CA HIS A 93 8.08 -6.14 -17.64
C HIS A 93 8.21 -6.68 -19.07
N ALA A 94 9.29 -6.34 -19.78
CA ALA A 94 9.51 -6.76 -21.16
C ALA A 94 9.68 -8.28 -21.32
N GLU A 95 10.19 -8.97 -20.30
CA GLU A 95 10.35 -10.42 -20.29
C GLU A 95 9.03 -11.15 -20.01
N LEU A 96 8.18 -10.57 -19.15
CA LEU A 96 6.91 -11.16 -18.72
C LEU A 96 5.73 -10.85 -19.64
N GLU A 97 5.75 -9.70 -20.34
CA GLU A 97 4.66 -9.26 -21.24
C GLU A 97 4.29 -10.28 -22.34
N PRO A 98 5.23 -11.03 -22.94
CA PRO A 98 4.88 -12.06 -23.93
C PRO A 98 4.08 -13.23 -23.36
N ALA A 99 4.20 -13.50 -22.05
CA ALA A 99 3.52 -14.62 -21.37
C ALA A 99 2.28 -14.17 -20.58
N PHE A 100 2.25 -12.95 -20.07
CA PHE A 100 1.19 -12.44 -19.19
C PHE A 100 0.68 -11.08 -19.63
N ARG A 101 -0.54 -10.75 -19.23
CA ARG A 101 -1.07 -9.39 -19.28
C ARG A 101 -0.76 -8.72 -17.94
N LEU A 102 0.08 -7.70 -18.00
CA LEU A 102 0.60 -7.06 -16.78
C LEU A 102 -0.35 -5.97 -16.29
N THR A 103 -0.40 -5.80 -14.97
CA THR A 103 -1.20 -4.76 -14.29
C THR A 103 -0.31 -3.73 -13.58
N THR A 104 0.97 -3.72 -13.95
CA THR A 104 1.99 -2.83 -13.40
C THR A 104 2.66 -2.13 -14.57
N PRO A 105 2.95 -0.82 -14.52
CA PRO A 105 3.65 -0.14 -15.59
C PRO A 105 5.10 -0.65 -15.73
N PRO A 106 5.75 -0.44 -16.88
CA PRO A 106 7.18 -0.68 -17.05
C PRO A 106 8.02 0.05 -16.00
N HIS A 107 9.24 -0.46 -15.75
CA HIS A 107 10.09 0.01 -14.65
C HIS A 107 10.37 1.52 -14.67
N ALA A 108 10.53 2.12 -15.84
CA ALA A 108 10.79 3.56 -15.96
C ALA A 108 9.70 4.44 -15.32
N GLN A 109 8.43 4.05 -15.43
CA GLN A 109 7.32 4.75 -14.78
C GLN A 109 7.16 4.32 -13.32
N PHE A 110 7.34 3.03 -13.06
CA PHE A 110 7.20 2.47 -11.72
C PHE A 110 8.25 3.05 -10.75
N ASP A 111 9.51 3.10 -11.18
CA ASP A 111 10.62 3.60 -10.37
C ASP A 111 10.42 5.07 -9.96
N VAL A 112 9.97 5.91 -10.90
CA VAL A 112 9.60 7.31 -10.59
C VAL A 112 8.53 7.37 -9.50
N ALA A 113 7.50 6.52 -9.58
CA ALA A 113 6.42 6.51 -8.60
C ALA A 113 6.87 5.98 -7.21
N GLN A 114 7.93 5.18 -7.15
CA GLN A 114 8.49 4.64 -5.89
C GLN A 114 9.52 5.56 -5.22
N ASP A 115 10.16 6.44 -5.98
CA ASP A 115 11.14 7.40 -5.46
C ASP A 115 10.47 8.73 -5.10
N LYS A 116 10.35 9.02 -3.81
CA LYS A 116 9.72 10.25 -3.31
C LYS A 116 10.39 11.52 -3.82
N ARG A 117 11.69 11.49 -4.13
CA ARG A 117 12.42 12.64 -4.71
C ARG A 117 11.83 12.98 -6.07
N GLN A 118 11.67 11.95 -6.91
CA GLN A 118 11.14 12.11 -8.26
C GLN A 118 9.65 12.46 -8.23
N VAL A 119 8.85 11.74 -7.42
CA VAL A 119 7.40 12.02 -7.28
C VAL A 119 7.16 13.45 -6.80
N TYR A 120 7.90 13.92 -5.78
CA TYR A 120 7.72 15.28 -5.26
C TYR A 120 8.16 16.34 -6.26
N ALA A 121 9.27 16.12 -6.97
CA ALA A 121 9.68 17.04 -8.04
C ALA A 121 8.62 17.15 -9.15
N ARG A 122 8.03 16.02 -9.58
CA ARG A 122 6.95 16.01 -10.57
C ARG A 122 5.69 16.68 -10.03
N ALA A 123 5.31 16.39 -8.78
CA ALA A 123 4.17 17.02 -8.13
C ALA A 123 4.32 18.54 -8.06
N GLN A 124 5.47 19.05 -7.66
CA GLN A 124 5.78 20.48 -7.59
C GLN A 124 5.72 21.14 -8.98
N ALA A 125 6.26 20.50 -10.02
CA ALA A 125 6.17 20.97 -11.40
C ALA A 125 4.71 21.07 -11.90
N LEU A 126 3.83 20.21 -11.35
CA LEU A 126 2.39 20.24 -11.58
C LEU A 126 1.64 21.21 -10.65
N GLY A 127 2.30 21.95 -9.76
CA GLY A 127 1.66 22.82 -8.78
C GLY A 127 0.90 22.05 -7.67
N ILE A 128 1.25 20.79 -7.43
CA ILE A 128 0.69 19.98 -6.34
C ILE A 128 1.57 20.19 -5.11
N ALA A 129 0.97 20.60 -4.01
CA ALA A 129 1.70 20.82 -2.75
C ALA A 129 2.28 19.50 -2.22
N VAL A 130 3.52 19.57 -1.73
CA VAL A 130 4.24 18.50 -1.06
C VAL A 130 4.75 18.99 0.29
N PRO A 131 5.04 18.10 1.25
CA PRO A 131 5.72 18.50 2.48
C PRO A 131 7.08 19.11 2.19
N SER A 132 7.48 20.13 2.95
CA SER A 132 8.84 20.66 2.90
C SER A 132 9.84 19.52 3.16
N THR A 133 10.72 19.30 2.20
CA THR A 133 11.58 18.12 2.19
C THR A 133 12.99 18.53 1.74
N TRP A 134 14.00 18.08 2.49
CA TRP A 134 15.39 18.36 2.20
C TRP A 134 16.13 17.05 1.94
N TYR A 135 16.96 17.07 0.93
CA TYR A 135 17.88 16.00 0.55
C TYR A 135 19.27 16.56 0.63
N THR A 136 20.15 15.89 1.35
CA THR A 136 21.53 16.33 1.61
C THR A 136 22.47 15.18 1.33
N ASP A 137 23.66 15.50 0.82
CA ASP A 137 24.67 14.53 0.46
C ASP A 137 25.73 14.34 1.57
N SER A 138 25.62 15.11 2.67
CA SER A 138 26.50 15.01 3.82
C SER A 138 25.86 15.45 5.13
N VAL A 139 26.47 15.04 6.25
CA VAL A 139 26.07 15.49 7.59
C VAL A 139 26.27 17.01 7.73
N ASP A 140 27.33 17.55 7.12
CA ASP A 140 27.61 18.99 7.17
C ASP A 140 26.56 19.80 6.44
N GLU A 141 26.10 19.34 5.29
CA GLU A 141 24.97 19.96 4.59
C GLU A 141 23.68 19.87 5.42
N ALA A 142 23.39 18.71 6.03
CA ALA A 142 22.25 18.58 6.93
C ALA A 142 22.35 19.52 8.13
N ALA A 143 23.56 19.75 8.64
CA ALA A 143 23.82 20.68 9.74
C ALA A 143 23.64 22.16 9.35
N ALA A 144 23.79 22.50 8.08
CA ALA A 144 23.62 23.86 7.56
C ALA A 144 22.15 24.24 7.32
N LEU A 145 21.22 23.27 7.39
CA LEU A 145 19.80 23.54 7.19
C LEU A 145 19.21 24.35 8.36
N ASP A 146 18.40 25.34 8.02
CA ASP A 146 17.53 26.05 8.97
C ASP A 146 16.18 25.35 9.02
N LEU A 147 15.97 24.53 10.06
CA LEU A 147 14.80 23.65 10.19
C LEU A 147 13.92 24.08 11.35
N GLU A 148 12.62 24.08 11.10
CA GLU A 148 11.60 24.14 12.17
C GLU A 148 11.35 22.74 12.73
N TYR A 149 11.68 22.53 13.99
CA TYR A 149 11.48 21.24 14.67
C TYR A 149 10.08 21.12 15.28
N PRO A 150 9.52 19.91 15.40
CA PRO A 150 10.12 18.61 15.05
C PRO A 150 10.10 18.30 13.55
N VAL A 151 11.04 17.48 13.09
CA VAL A 151 11.10 16.94 11.71
C VAL A 151 11.12 15.40 11.74
N ILE A 152 10.94 14.77 10.58
CA ILE A 152 11.11 13.32 10.42
C ILE A 152 12.26 13.00 9.47
N LEU A 153 12.97 11.90 9.79
CA LEU A 153 13.92 11.26 8.88
C LEU A 153 13.30 9.97 8.34
N LYS A 154 13.40 9.73 7.05
CA LYS A 154 12.91 8.51 6.41
C LYS A 154 13.68 8.20 5.12
N PRO A 155 13.67 6.92 4.64
CA PRO A 155 14.18 6.59 3.32
C PRO A 155 13.41 7.33 2.21
N ALA A 156 14.13 7.78 1.19
CA ALA A 156 13.55 8.42 0.01
C ALA A 156 12.80 7.42 -0.88
N THR A 157 13.24 6.16 -0.91
CA THR A 157 12.65 5.11 -1.73
C THR A 157 11.95 4.05 -0.89
N GLY A 158 10.80 3.56 -1.34
CA GLY A 158 10.07 2.46 -0.70
C GLY A 158 10.76 1.10 -0.84
N ALA A 159 11.64 0.93 -1.83
CA ALA A 159 12.38 -0.29 -2.09
C ALA A 159 13.47 -0.56 -1.02
N ILE A 160 14.00 0.47 -0.38
CA ILE A 160 14.94 0.33 0.71
C ILE A 160 14.13 0.03 1.98
N ALA A 161 14.17 -1.24 2.41
CA ALA A 161 13.69 -1.57 3.75
C ALA A 161 14.43 -0.65 4.73
N ASN A 162 13.69 0.08 5.57
CA ASN A 162 14.34 0.91 6.59
C ASN A 162 15.15 -0.03 7.52
N PRO A 163 16.47 -0.14 7.36
CA PRO A 163 17.28 -1.11 8.10
C PRO A 163 17.50 -0.68 9.54
N ILE A 164 17.14 0.57 9.88
CA ILE A 164 17.55 1.24 11.09
C ILE A 164 16.44 1.33 12.11
N SER A 165 15.18 1.15 11.70
CA SER A 165 14.03 1.32 12.60
C SER A 165 12.89 0.39 12.23
N ASP A 166 12.27 -0.21 13.26
CA ASP A 166 10.98 -0.88 13.14
C ASP A 166 9.84 0.09 12.77
N THR A 167 10.08 1.38 12.85
CA THR A 167 9.18 2.45 12.43
C THR A 167 9.50 2.91 11.00
N LYS A 168 8.51 3.43 10.29
CA LYS A 168 8.67 3.97 8.93
C LYS A 168 9.53 5.25 8.90
N VAL A 169 9.61 5.94 10.02
CA VAL A 169 10.24 7.24 10.19
C VAL A 169 10.88 7.37 11.56
N TRP A 170 11.89 8.22 11.69
CA TRP A 170 12.35 8.74 12.96
C TRP A 170 11.82 10.13 13.19
N LEU A 171 11.16 10.33 14.31
CA LEU A 171 10.82 11.65 14.82
C LEU A 171 12.07 12.22 15.51
N VAL A 172 12.43 13.44 15.17
CA VAL A 172 13.53 14.20 15.79
C VAL A 172 13.03 15.57 16.20
N GLU A 173 13.28 15.92 17.45
CA GLU A 173 12.70 17.09 18.10
C GLU A 173 13.64 18.30 18.16
N ASP A 174 14.91 18.08 17.89
CA ASP A 174 15.96 19.11 17.93
C ASP A 174 17.08 18.80 16.94
N ARG A 175 18.00 19.78 16.79
CA ARG A 175 19.11 19.71 15.84
C ARG A 175 20.11 18.61 16.17
N ASP A 176 20.47 18.44 17.44
CA ASP A 176 21.50 17.49 17.85
C ASP A 176 21.02 16.05 17.63
N SER A 177 19.81 15.74 18.02
CA SER A 177 19.18 14.44 17.73
C SER A 177 18.99 14.22 16.23
N MET A 178 18.69 15.27 15.45
CA MET A 178 18.58 15.16 13.99
C MET A 178 19.92 14.76 13.37
N LEU A 179 21.01 15.43 13.73
CA LEU A 179 22.34 15.14 13.19
C LEU A 179 22.84 13.75 13.59
N ALA A 180 22.64 13.36 14.85
CA ALA A 180 23.01 12.02 15.32
C ALA A 180 22.25 10.92 14.55
N ARG A 181 20.94 11.08 14.37
CA ARG A 181 20.10 10.11 13.62
C ARG A 181 20.37 10.13 12.12
N TYR A 182 20.66 11.32 11.56
CA TYR A 182 21.03 11.43 10.16
C TYR A 182 22.34 10.69 9.87
N ALA A 183 23.38 10.87 10.71
CA ALA A 183 24.64 10.16 10.57
C ALA A 183 24.45 8.63 10.66
N GLU A 184 23.69 8.14 11.66
CA GLU A 184 23.35 6.72 11.80
C GLU A 184 22.63 6.20 10.55
N ALA A 185 21.71 6.98 9.98
CA ALA A 185 20.97 6.63 8.78
C ALA A 185 21.88 6.59 7.54
N ALA A 186 22.76 7.58 7.40
CA ALA A 186 23.68 7.72 6.28
C ALA A 186 24.70 6.57 6.20
N ASP A 187 25.17 6.08 7.35
CA ASP A 187 26.08 4.93 7.42
C ASP A 187 25.49 3.64 6.84
N VAL A 188 24.17 3.50 6.93
CA VAL A 188 23.47 2.26 6.51
C VAL A 188 22.83 2.40 5.13
N MET A 189 22.29 3.58 4.80
CA MET A 189 21.49 3.80 3.59
C MET A 189 22.20 4.64 2.51
N HIS A 190 23.36 5.19 2.77
CA HIS A 190 24.01 6.30 2.07
C HIS A 190 23.24 7.62 2.17
N THR A 191 23.97 8.74 2.22
CA THR A 191 23.41 10.07 2.49
C THR A 191 22.27 10.47 1.56
N GLY A 192 22.44 10.37 0.25
CA GLY A 192 21.44 10.74 -0.75
C GLY A 192 20.12 9.96 -0.70
N HIS A 193 20.00 8.94 0.16
CA HIS A 193 18.76 8.17 0.37
C HIS A 193 18.02 8.52 1.67
N VAL A 194 18.61 9.38 2.52
CA VAL A 194 17.98 9.90 3.72
C VAL A 194 17.26 11.20 3.39
N MET A 195 15.96 11.27 3.61
CA MET A 195 15.22 12.52 3.47
C MET A 195 14.84 13.07 4.84
N ILE A 196 15.03 14.37 5.01
CA ILE A 196 14.54 15.16 6.14
C ILE A 196 13.24 15.80 5.69
N GLN A 197 12.19 15.74 6.50
CA GLN A 197 10.88 16.25 6.10
C GLN A 197 10.14 16.90 7.25
N GLU A 198 9.41 17.97 6.96
CA GLU A 198 8.47 18.58 7.91
C GLU A 198 7.42 17.57 8.40
N ILE A 199 6.91 17.78 9.60
CA ILE A 199 5.78 17.03 10.11
C ILE A 199 4.49 17.79 9.82
N ILE A 200 3.62 17.17 9.02
CA ILE A 200 2.24 17.63 8.93
C ILE A 200 1.51 17.10 10.16
N PRO A 201 1.03 17.96 11.07
CA PRO A 201 0.36 17.51 12.29
C PRO A 201 -0.98 16.82 12.01
N GLY A 202 -1.63 16.32 13.06
CA GLY A 202 -2.89 15.59 12.98
C GLY A 202 -2.71 14.09 12.78
N GLY A 203 -3.71 13.33 13.19
CA GLY A 203 -3.75 11.88 13.14
C GLY A 203 -4.18 11.35 11.76
N GLY A 204 -4.64 10.10 11.77
CA GLY A 204 -5.08 9.41 10.55
C GLY A 204 -6.28 10.08 9.87
N GLU A 205 -7.12 10.80 10.62
CA GLU A 205 -8.29 11.51 10.08
C GLU A 205 -7.94 12.61 9.07
N HIS A 206 -6.70 13.10 9.09
CA HIS A 206 -6.16 14.05 8.12
C HIS A 206 -5.52 13.36 6.91
N GLN A 207 -5.37 12.03 6.93
CA GLN A 207 -4.87 11.27 5.79
C GLN A 207 -6.00 10.95 4.82
N LEU A 208 -5.80 11.38 3.58
CA LEU A 208 -6.75 11.31 2.48
C LEU A 208 -6.15 10.45 1.39
N SER A 209 -6.97 9.66 0.71
CA SER A 209 -6.52 8.80 -0.39
C SER A 209 -7.43 8.99 -1.59
N TYR A 210 -6.81 9.12 -2.77
CA TYR A 210 -7.44 8.91 -4.06
C TYR A 210 -7.03 7.52 -4.56
N ALA A 211 -7.99 6.64 -4.78
CA ALA A 211 -7.75 5.25 -5.16
C ALA A 211 -8.40 4.96 -6.50
N ALA A 212 -7.66 4.39 -7.46
CA ALA A 212 -8.10 4.25 -8.83
C ALA A 212 -7.70 2.94 -9.50
N ALA A 213 -8.47 2.57 -10.52
CA ALA A 213 -8.10 1.66 -11.59
C ALA A 213 -7.66 2.50 -12.80
N CYS A 214 -6.40 2.35 -13.21
CA CYS A 214 -5.77 3.20 -14.21
C CYS A 214 -5.38 2.42 -15.46
N SER A 215 -5.43 3.08 -16.60
CA SER A 215 -4.92 2.61 -17.88
C SER A 215 -4.19 3.73 -18.59
N LYS A 216 -2.89 3.56 -18.83
CA LYS A 216 -2.03 4.52 -19.55
C LYS A 216 -2.18 5.96 -19.04
N GLY A 217 -2.14 6.13 -17.73
CA GLY A 217 -2.27 7.43 -17.07
C GLY A 217 -3.71 7.97 -16.94
N ASP A 218 -4.71 7.23 -17.39
CA ASP A 218 -6.12 7.61 -17.24
C ASP A 218 -6.77 6.83 -16.07
N ALA A 219 -7.28 7.52 -15.07
CA ALA A 219 -8.03 6.96 -13.98
C ALA A 219 -9.47 6.65 -14.43
N VAL A 220 -9.70 5.43 -14.92
CA VAL A 220 -10.99 5.01 -15.48
C VAL A 220 -12.07 4.89 -14.41
N ALA A 221 -11.70 4.40 -13.24
CA ALA A 221 -12.62 4.34 -12.10
C ALA A 221 -11.87 4.72 -10.82
N PHE A 222 -12.53 5.47 -9.94
CA PHE A 222 -11.89 5.93 -8.70
C PHE A 222 -12.88 6.10 -7.56
N LEU A 223 -12.34 6.20 -6.36
CA LEU A 223 -13.01 6.73 -5.16
C LEU A 223 -12.03 7.55 -4.33
N THR A 224 -12.57 8.40 -3.46
CA THR A 224 -11.81 9.09 -2.43
C THR A 224 -12.17 8.54 -1.04
N ALA A 225 -11.20 8.51 -0.15
CA ALA A 225 -11.36 7.97 1.20
C ALA A 225 -10.53 8.73 2.22
N ARG A 226 -10.90 8.59 3.49
CA ARG A 226 -10.11 9.07 4.62
C ARG A 226 -9.74 7.91 5.54
N ARG A 227 -8.52 7.94 6.03
CA ARG A 227 -8.01 6.99 7.01
C ARG A 227 -8.38 7.48 8.41
N LEU A 228 -9.31 6.80 9.07
CA LEU A 228 -9.73 7.20 10.41
C LEU A 228 -8.88 6.58 11.52
N ARG A 229 -8.30 5.38 11.29
CA ARG A 229 -7.37 4.73 12.22
C ARG A 229 -6.29 3.97 11.46
N GLN A 230 -5.13 3.86 12.09
CA GLN A 230 -3.93 3.23 11.52
C GLN A 230 -3.07 2.56 12.58
N ILE A 231 -2.14 1.73 12.13
CA ILE A 231 -1.15 1.08 13.00
C ILE A 231 0.27 1.24 12.42
N PRO A 232 1.27 1.70 13.21
CA PRO A 232 1.14 2.38 14.51
C PRO A 232 0.24 3.60 14.43
N VAL A 233 -0.28 4.09 15.58
CA VAL A 233 -1.17 5.27 15.62
C VAL A 233 -0.45 6.49 15.06
N ASP A 234 0.79 6.69 15.49
CA ASP A 234 1.68 7.73 14.98
C ASP A 234 2.45 7.15 13.79
N PHE A 235 2.54 7.88 12.67
CA PHE A 235 3.24 7.48 11.44
C PHE A 235 2.84 6.09 10.89
N GLY A 236 1.54 5.82 10.82
CA GLY A 236 0.98 4.51 10.51
C GLY A 236 1.47 3.89 9.19
N ARG A 237 1.85 2.61 9.26
CA ARG A 237 2.20 1.79 8.09
C ARG A 237 1.00 1.24 7.36
N ALA A 238 -0.08 0.98 8.10
CA ALA A 238 -1.27 0.35 7.56
C ALA A 238 -2.54 0.97 8.13
N SER A 239 -3.54 1.14 7.28
CA SER A 239 -4.89 1.52 7.69
C SER A 239 -5.53 0.36 8.46
N THR A 240 -6.20 0.68 9.57
CA THR A 240 -7.01 -0.27 10.31
C THR A 240 -8.50 0.01 10.15
N PHE A 241 -8.84 1.28 9.93
CA PHE A 241 -10.21 1.73 9.63
C PHE A 241 -10.21 2.84 8.58
N VAL A 242 -10.96 2.66 7.51
CA VAL A 242 -11.10 3.61 6.39
C VAL A 242 -12.57 3.85 6.10
N GLU A 243 -12.91 5.05 5.68
CA GLU A 243 -14.24 5.42 5.21
C GLU A 243 -14.12 6.08 3.84
N THR A 244 -14.92 5.64 2.87
CA THR A 244 -15.06 6.39 1.61
C THR A 244 -15.73 7.72 1.90
N TYR A 245 -15.12 8.78 1.42
CA TYR A 245 -15.55 10.14 1.71
C TYR A 245 -15.39 11.00 0.47
N ASP A 246 -16.29 11.94 0.25
CA ASP A 246 -16.17 12.85 -0.89
C ASP A 246 -15.15 13.95 -0.59
N ILE A 247 -14.04 13.97 -1.37
CA ILE A 247 -12.90 14.87 -1.16
C ILE A 247 -12.53 15.47 -2.52
N PRO A 248 -13.29 16.49 -2.99
CA PRO A 248 -13.10 17.06 -4.33
C PRO A 248 -11.70 17.62 -4.58
N GLU A 249 -11.08 18.20 -3.55
CA GLU A 249 -9.79 18.89 -3.64
C GLU A 249 -8.59 18.01 -3.97
N ILE A 250 -8.69 16.66 -3.78
CA ILE A 250 -7.60 15.74 -4.16
C ILE A 250 -7.82 15.09 -5.53
N ILE A 251 -9.00 15.24 -6.14
CA ILE A 251 -9.36 14.51 -7.37
C ILE A 251 -8.49 14.97 -8.54
N GLU A 252 -8.54 16.26 -8.84
CA GLU A 252 -7.79 16.82 -9.97
C GLU A 252 -6.26 16.69 -9.79
N PRO A 253 -5.67 17.02 -8.62
CA PRO A 253 -4.25 16.82 -8.38
C PRO A 253 -3.80 15.37 -8.57
N ALA A 254 -4.57 14.40 -8.05
CA ALA A 254 -4.25 12.98 -8.20
C ALA A 254 -4.32 12.53 -9.66
N GLN A 255 -5.35 12.94 -10.41
CA GLN A 255 -5.51 12.60 -11.84
C GLN A 255 -4.38 13.17 -12.69
N ARG A 256 -3.98 14.42 -12.44
CA ARG A 256 -2.84 15.05 -13.13
C ARG A 256 -1.53 14.32 -12.89
N LEU A 257 -1.27 13.93 -11.63
CA LEU A 257 -0.07 13.17 -11.28
C LEU A 257 -0.08 11.77 -11.91
N ILE A 258 -1.21 11.07 -11.88
CA ILE A 258 -1.38 9.75 -12.53
C ILE A 258 -1.14 9.87 -14.04
N ALA A 259 -1.66 10.91 -14.69
CA ALA A 259 -1.48 11.15 -16.11
C ALA A 259 -0.02 11.46 -16.45
N ASP A 260 0.63 12.34 -15.69
CA ASP A 260 2.02 12.74 -15.89
C ASP A 260 3.00 11.55 -15.74
N LEU A 261 2.74 10.67 -14.78
CA LEU A 261 3.52 9.46 -14.54
C LEU A 261 3.09 8.28 -15.44
N ALA A 262 2.07 8.43 -16.27
CA ALA A 262 1.49 7.38 -17.12
C ALA A 262 1.20 6.07 -16.36
N LEU A 263 0.64 6.15 -15.14
CA LEU A 263 0.45 5.00 -14.27
C LEU A 263 -0.64 4.05 -14.78
N GLU A 264 -0.44 2.77 -14.51
CA GLU A 264 -1.35 1.68 -14.90
C GLU A 264 -1.71 0.80 -13.72
N GLY A 265 -2.84 0.10 -13.82
CA GLY A 265 -3.30 -0.88 -12.86
C GLY A 265 -3.95 -0.27 -11.62
N LEU A 266 -3.61 -0.81 -10.47
CA LEU A 266 -4.12 -0.34 -9.17
C LEU A 266 -3.23 0.78 -8.62
N VAL A 267 -3.79 1.97 -8.47
CA VAL A 267 -3.06 3.15 -7.99
C VAL A 267 -3.77 3.77 -6.79
N GLU A 268 -3.01 4.06 -5.74
CA GLU A 268 -3.45 4.87 -4.60
C GLU A 268 -2.50 6.08 -4.46
N VAL A 269 -3.07 7.29 -4.50
CA VAL A 269 -2.35 8.54 -4.22
C VAL A 269 -2.76 9.01 -2.83
N GLU A 270 -1.80 9.08 -1.91
CA GLU A 270 -2.01 9.47 -0.52
C GLU A 270 -1.68 10.95 -0.31
N PHE A 271 -2.59 11.65 0.35
CA PHE A 271 -2.43 13.04 0.76
C PHE A 271 -2.59 13.18 2.27
N LYS A 272 -2.13 14.31 2.81
CA LYS A 272 -2.44 14.72 4.17
C LYS A 272 -2.84 16.18 4.20
N ARG A 273 -3.96 16.48 4.87
CA ARG A 273 -4.39 17.86 5.13
C ARG A 273 -3.63 18.40 6.33
N ASP A 274 -2.99 19.54 6.16
CA ASP A 274 -2.40 20.26 7.27
C ASP A 274 -3.52 20.99 8.04
N PRO A 275 -3.80 20.63 9.31
CA PRO A 275 -4.87 21.28 10.07
C PRO A 275 -4.58 22.75 10.42
N ARG A 276 -3.31 23.21 10.28
CA ARG A 276 -2.91 24.60 10.53
C ARG A 276 -3.31 25.53 9.39
N SER A 277 -3.11 25.09 8.15
CA SER A 277 -3.36 25.87 6.93
C SER A 277 -4.59 25.41 6.14
N GLY A 278 -5.05 24.17 6.35
CA GLY A 278 -6.05 23.51 5.52
C GLY A 278 -5.49 22.97 4.20
N GLU A 279 -4.23 23.24 3.89
CA GLU A 279 -3.56 22.79 2.65
C GLU A 279 -3.46 21.25 2.61
N VAL A 280 -3.69 20.69 1.43
CA VAL A 280 -3.57 19.25 1.20
C VAL A 280 -2.28 18.97 0.47
N LYS A 281 -1.36 18.23 1.10
CA LYS A 281 -0.03 17.90 0.58
C LYS A 281 0.06 16.44 0.21
N LEU A 282 0.70 16.14 -0.95
CA LEU A 282 0.96 14.78 -1.40
C LEU A 282 1.94 14.08 -0.46
N LEU A 283 1.64 12.84 -0.07
CA LEU A 283 2.53 12.04 0.78
C LEU A 283 3.19 10.87 0.07
N ASP A 284 2.43 10.13 -0.73
CA ASP A 284 2.90 8.87 -1.33
C ASP A 284 2.07 8.48 -2.56
N VAL A 285 2.66 7.64 -3.42
CA VAL A 285 2.00 6.99 -4.55
C VAL A 285 2.26 5.49 -4.47
N ASN A 286 1.20 4.70 -4.41
CA ASN A 286 1.27 3.25 -4.37
C ASN A 286 0.74 2.69 -5.71
N VAL A 287 1.59 1.97 -6.47
CA VAL A 287 1.23 1.38 -7.76
C VAL A 287 1.07 -0.13 -7.60
N ARG A 288 0.12 -0.52 -6.75
CA ARG A 288 -0.22 -1.91 -6.42
C ARG A 288 -1.50 -1.99 -5.61
N ALA A 289 -1.99 -3.19 -5.31
CA ALA A 289 -3.11 -3.38 -4.38
C ALA A 289 -2.76 -2.79 -3.00
N TRP A 290 -3.52 -1.78 -2.58
CA TRP A 290 -3.40 -1.21 -1.23
C TRP A 290 -4.24 -1.99 -0.21
N GLY A 291 -4.00 -1.78 1.08
CA GLY A 291 -4.55 -2.62 2.12
C GLY A 291 -6.09 -2.68 2.19
N TRP A 292 -6.75 -1.59 1.87
CA TRP A 292 -8.21 -1.46 1.98
C TRP A 292 -8.95 -1.47 0.62
N HIS A 293 -8.30 -1.87 -0.49
CA HIS A 293 -8.90 -1.89 -1.82
C HIS A 293 -10.22 -2.71 -1.89
N SER A 294 -10.37 -3.69 -1.00
CA SER A 294 -11.58 -4.53 -0.91
C SER A 294 -12.85 -3.78 -0.47
N ILE A 295 -12.76 -2.49 -0.10
CA ILE A 295 -13.92 -1.61 0.10
C ILE A 295 -14.63 -1.30 -1.23
N GLY A 296 -13.90 -1.37 -2.35
CA GLY A 296 -14.35 -0.93 -3.67
C GLY A 296 -15.68 -1.53 -4.13
N PRO A 297 -15.89 -2.85 -4.08
CA PRO A 297 -17.17 -3.46 -4.49
C PRO A 297 -18.37 -2.87 -3.76
N ALA A 298 -18.26 -2.66 -2.46
CA ALA A 298 -19.31 -2.03 -1.66
C ALA A 298 -19.52 -0.55 -2.00
N ALA A 299 -18.48 0.13 -2.46
CA ALA A 299 -18.57 1.51 -2.93
C ALA A 299 -19.02 1.63 -4.40
N GLY A 300 -19.16 0.51 -5.12
CA GLY A 300 -19.58 0.49 -6.54
C GLY A 300 -18.44 0.48 -7.54
N VAL A 301 -17.17 0.34 -7.10
CA VAL A 301 -15.97 0.30 -7.94
C VAL A 301 -15.10 -0.90 -7.54
N ASP A 302 -15.28 -2.02 -8.21
CA ASP A 302 -14.50 -3.23 -7.94
C ASP A 302 -13.15 -3.19 -8.66
N PHE A 303 -12.19 -2.56 -8.03
CA PHE A 303 -10.89 -2.25 -8.61
C PHE A 303 -10.15 -3.45 -9.23
N PRO A 304 -10.00 -4.62 -8.57
CA PRO A 304 -9.30 -5.74 -9.19
C PRO A 304 -10.01 -6.25 -10.45
N TYR A 305 -11.35 -6.29 -10.45
CA TYR A 305 -12.10 -6.68 -11.62
C TYR A 305 -11.96 -5.67 -12.77
N LEU A 306 -12.02 -4.38 -12.47
CA LEU A 306 -11.86 -3.33 -13.48
C LEU A 306 -10.46 -3.38 -14.11
N VAL A 307 -9.41 -3.55 -13.30
CA VAL A 307 -8.03 -3.71 -13.80
C VAL A 307 -7.87 -4.99 -14.61
N TYR A 308 -8.48 -6.10 -14.19
CA TYR A 308 -8.53 -7.32 -15.00
C TYR A 308 -9.15 -7.06 -16.37
N ARG A 309 -10.29 -6.37 -16.42
CA ARG A 309 -10.96 -6.00 -17.68
C ARG A 309 -10.07 -5.15 -18.58
N LEU A 310 -9.41 -4.13 -18.00
CA LEU A 310 -8.46 -3.26 -18.73
C LEU A 310 -7.30 -4.06 -19.29
N ALA A 311 -6.68 -4.93 -18.51
CA ALA A 311 -5.59 -5.80 -18.94
C ALA A 311 -6.00 -6.78 -20.06
N MET A 312 -7.26 -7.24 -20.03
CA MET A 312 -7.83 -8.07 -21.09
C MET A 312 -8.25 -7.28 -22.34
N GLY A 313 -8.04 -5.97 -22.36
CA GLY A 313 -8.47 -5.10 -23.47
C GLY A 313 -9.98 -4.94 -23.60
N ALA A 314 -10.73 -5.29 -22.56
CA ALA A 314 -12.17 -5.16 -22.55
C ALA A 314 -12.62 -3.73 -22.18
N PRO A 315 -13.70 -3.21 -22.72
CA PRO A 315 -14.19 -1.89 -22.38
C PRO A 315 -14.59 -1.81 -20.90
N VAL A 316 -14.23 -0.72 -20.24
CA VAL A 316 -14.59 -0.41 -18.86
C VAL A 316 -15.28 0.94 -18.83
N GLU A 317 -16.46 0.98 -18.22
CA GLU A 317 -17.19 2.23 -18.02
C GLU A 317 -16.53 3.06 -16.93
N ARG A 318 -16.49 4.38 -17.13
CA ARG A 318 -16.00 5.30 -16.11
C ARG A 318 -16.91 5.28 -14.91
N ALA A 319 -16.31 5.15 -13.72
CA ALA A 319 -17.06 5.04 -12.48
C ALA A 319 -16.43 5.85 -11.35
N ARG A 320 -17.28 6.41 -10.50
CA ARG A 320 -16.89 7.03 -9.24
C ARG A 320 -17.53 6.26 -8.09
N GLY A 321 -16.74 5.86 -7.12
CA GLY A 321 -17.23 5.19 -5.93
C GLY A 321 -18.04 6.10 -5.03
N ARG A 322 -19.07 5.55 -4.39
CA ARG A 322 -19.92 6.30 -3.45
C ARG A 322 -19.22 6.50 -2.09
N ALA A 323 -19.49 7.62 -1.46
CA ALA A 323 -19.06 7.92 -0.10
C ALA A 323 -19.91 7.15 0.95
N GLY A 324 -19.40 7.11 2.20
CA GLY A 324 -20.10 6.56 3.36
C GLY A 324 -19.93 5.05 3.57
N VAL A 325 -19.13 4.37 2.77
CA VAL A 325 -18.78 2.96 2.99
C VAL A 325 -17.59 2.88 3.95
N ARG A 326 -17.66 1.99 4.93
CA ARG A 326 -16.63 1.80 5.96
C ARG A 326 -15.95 0.45 5.79
N TRP A 327 -14.66 0.43 6.07
CA TRP A 327 -13.84 -0.76 6.04
C TRP A 327 -13.02 -0.87 7.32
N VAL A 328 -12.93 -2.08 7.88
CA VAL A 328 -12.17 -2.35 9.10
C VAL A 328 -11.42 -3.67 9.00
N ARG A 329 -10.17 -3.66 9.45
CA ARG A 329 -9.39 -4.88 9.71
C ARG A 329 -9.34 -5.14 11.21
N LEU A 330 -10.28 -5.93 11.72
CA LEU A 330 -10.48 -6.16 13.16
C LEU A 330 -9.23 -6.65 13.87
N THR A 331 -8.43 -7.52 13.27
CA THR A 331 -7.19 -8.08 13.85
C THR A 331 -6.13 -7.04 14.18
N THR A 332 -6.15 -5.89 13.50
CA THR A 332 -5.25 -4.77 13.79
C THR A 332 -5.98 -3.59 14.43
N ASP A 333 -7.26 -3.41 14.13
CA ASP A 333 -8.06 -2.29 14.64
C ASP A 333 -8.41 -2.44 16.13
N VAL A 334 -8.83 -3.65 16.54
CA VAL A 334 -9.21 -3.90 17.94
C VAL A 334 -8.03 -3.69 18.90
N PRO A 335 -6.83 -4.28 18.69
CA PRO A 335 -5.68 -4.02 19.57
C PRO A 335 -5.29 -2.53 19.61
N THR A 336 -5.36 -1.84 18.46
CA THR A 336 -5.08 -0.41 18.37
C THR A 336 -6.09 0.39 19.20
N ALA A 337 -7.39 0.12 19.01
CA ALA A 337 -8.45 0.79 19.74
C ALA A 337 -8.38 0.55 21.26
N VAL A 338 -8.08 -0.68 21.69
CA VAL A 338 -7.88 -1.01 23.11
C VAL A 338 -6.76 -0.17 23.72
N LYS A 339 -5.62 -0.03 23.03
CA LYS A 339 -4.51 0.83 23.47
C LYS A 339 -4.93 2.29 23.58
N GLU A 340 -5.67 2.81 22.59
CA GLU A 340 -6.15 4.20 22.57
C GLU A 340 -7.20 4.47 23.67
N ILE A 341 -8.06 3.50 23.94
CA ILE A 341 -9.05 3.61 25.03
C ILE A 341 -8.36 3.56 26.41
N ALA A 342 -7.41 2.63 26.59
CA ALA A 342 -6.64 2.51 27.83
C ALA A 342 -5.82 3.78 28.13
N SER A 343 -5.27 4.42 27.10
CA SER A 343 -4.56 5.70 27.22
C SER A 343 -5.48 6.94 27.24
N ARG A 344 -6.80 6.74 27.28
CA ARG A 344 -7.82 7.80 27.31
C ARG A 344 -7.84 8.71 26.07
N ARG A 345 -7.17 8.33 24.99
CA ARG A 345 -7.22 9.07 23.72
C ARG A 345 -8.49 8.79 22.91
N MET A 346 -9.18 7.68 23.21
CA MET A 346 -10.44 7.31 22.57
C MET A 346 -11.48 6.87 23.62
N LYS A 347 -12.75 7.24 23.41
CA LYS A 347 -13.86 6.74 24.23
C LYS A 347 -14.42 5.44 23.66
N LEU A 348 -14.68 4.42 24.49
CA LEU A 348 -15.26 3.14 24.05
C LEU A 348 -16.56 3.32 23.24
N GLY A 349 -17.46 4.20 23.69
CA GLY A 349 -18.71 4.45 22.96
C GLY A 349 -18.49 5.11 21.58
N ALA A 350 -17.41 5.88 21.39
CA ALA A 350 -17.04 6.41 20.08
C ALA A 350 -16.54 5.28 19.18
N TYR A 351 -15.68 4.40 19.69
CA TYR A 351 -15.20 3.23 18.96
C TYR A 351 -16.36 2.35 18.48
N LEU A 352 -17.25 1.95 19.39
CA LEU A 352 -18.38 1.08 19.05
C LEU A 352 -19.32 1.69 18.01
N ARG A 353 -19.48 3.02 18.00
CA ARG A 353 -20.27 3.71 16.95
C ARG A 353 -19.65 3.57 15.56
N THR A 354 -18.33 3.52 15.46
CA THR A 354 -17.65 3.34 14.14
C THR A 354 -17.87 1.93 13.56
N LEU A 355 -18.13 0.93 14.39
CA LEU A 355 -18.35 -0.44 13.97
C LEU A 355 -19.80 -0.76 13.55
N ARG A 356 -20.67 0.24 13.50
CA ARG A 356 -22.07 0.04 13.04
C ARG A 356 -22.13 -0.22 11.53
N PRO A 357 -22.99 -1.14 11.06
CA PRO A 357 -23.21 -1.36 9.63
C PRO A 357 -23.67 -0.09 8.87
N PRO A 358 -23.37 0.02 7.56
CA PRO A 358 -22.63 -0.95 6.74
C PRO A 358 -21.12 -0.91 7.01
N LEU A 359 -20.54 -2.09 7.19
CA LEU A 359 -19.12 -2.26 7.53
C LEU A 359 -18.54 -3.41 6.72
N GLU A 360 -17.53 -3.12 5.93
CA GLU A 360 -16.78 -4.08 5.13
C GLU A 360 -15.51 -4.51 5.86
N GLY A 361 -14.99 -5.67 5.50
CA GLY A 361 -13.73 -6.16 6.02
C GLY A 361 -12.97 -6.97 4.97
N PRO A 362 -11.63 -7.03 5.08
CA PRO A 362 -10.83 -7.74 4.07
C PRO A 362 -10.95 -9.26 4.18
N ILE A 363 -11.37 -9.79 5.33
CA ILE A 363 -11.21 -11.22 5.65
C ILE A 363 -12.55 -11.93 5.84
N ALA A 364 -13.46 -11.38 6.64
CA ALA A 364 -14.76 -11.98 6.85
C ALA A 364 -15.67 -11.76 5.63
N ALA A 365 -16.17 -12.86 5.05
CA ALA A 365 -17.15 -12.82 3.97
C ALA A 365 -18.12 -13.99 4.10
N LYS A 366 -19.42 -13.74 3.92
CA LYS A 366 -20.47 -14.76 4.10
C LYS A 366 -20.36 -15.89 3.08
N ASP A 367 -19.98 -15.54 1.86
CA ASP A 367 -19.82 -16.48 0.73
C ASP A 367 -18.47 -17.22 0.74
N ASP A 368 -17.52 -16.78 1.60
CA ASP A 368 -16.19 -17.36 1.72
C ASP A 368 -15.65 -17.21 3.17
N PRO A 369 -16.23 -17.97 4.13
CA PRO A 369 -15.96 -17.77 5.55
C PRO A 369 -14.63 -18.37 6.02
N LYS A 370 -14.07 -19.37 5.33
CA LYS A 370 -12.88 -20.13 5.77
C LYS A 370 -11.64 -19.24 6.06
N PRO A 371 -11.29 -18.21 5.26
CA PRO A 371 -10.17 -17.32 5.59
C PRO A 371 -10.34 -16.61 6.94
N ALA A 372 -11.55 -16.28 7.36
CA ALA A 372 -11.79 -15.65 8.65
C ALA A 372 -11.45 -16.57 9.83
N PHE A 373 -11.74 -17.86 9.73
CA PHE A 373 -11.35 -18.84 10.74
C PHE A 373 -9.85 -19.13 10.73
N MET A 374 -9.22 -19.01 9.58
CA MET A 374 -7.79 -19.29 9.41
C MET A 374 -6.89 -18.09 9.68
N GLU A 375 -7.42 -16.88 9.84
CA GLU A 375 -6.60 -15.68 10.07
C GLU A 375 -5.73 -15.81 11.31
N LEU A 376 -6.30 -16.21 12.44
CA LEU A 376 -5.54 -16.35 13.69
C LEU A 376 -4.50 -17.48 13.62
N PRO A 377 -4.81 -18.69 13.16
CA PRO A 377 -3.80 -19.73 12.90
C PRO A 377 -2.67 -19.28 11.98
N VAL A 378 -2.98 -18.58 10.89
CA VAL A 378 -1.97 -18.06 9.95
C VAL A 378 -1.10 -17.00 10.62
N LEU A 379 -1.67 -16.09 11.40
CA LEU A 379 -0.91 -15.10 12.16
C LEU A 379 0.04 -15.76 13.16
N VAL A 380 -0.43 -16.78 13.90
CA VAL A 380 0.40 -17.55 14.84
C VAL A 380 1.53 -18.26 14.11
N LYS A 381 1.25 -18.98 13.01
CA LYS A 381 2.26 -19.62 12.16
C LYS A 381 3.31 -18.60 11.69
N ARG A 382 2.88 -17.43 11.24
CA ARG A 382 3.75 -16.36 10.75
C ARG A 382 4.68 -15.80 11.83
N MET A 383 4.23 -15.75 13.09
CA MET A 383 5.07 -15.36 14.23
C MET A 383 6.25 -16.32 14.43
N PHE A 384 6.04 -17.62 14.21
CA PHE A 384 7.11 -18.63 14.32
C PHE A 384 8.02 -18.69 13.09
N THR A 385 7.49 -18.44 11.90
CA THR A 385 8.26 -18.53 10.64
C THR A 385 9.01 -17.25 10.30
N LYS A 386 8.57 -16.10 10.79
CA LYS A 386 9.20 -14.79 10.60
C LYS A 386 9.42 -14.10 11.95
N PRO A 387 10.40 -14.54 12.79
CA PRO A 387 10.58 -14.04 14.16
C PRO A 387 10.84 -12.52 14.26
N GLN A 388 11.34 -11.88 13.22
CA GLN A 388 11.42 -10.41 13.11
C GLN A 388 10.04 -9.72 13.26
N MET A 389 8.95 -10.44 13.05
CA MET A 389 7.60 -9.91 13.23
C MET A 389 7.20 -9.83 14.71
N LEU A 390 7.71 -10.70 15.57
CA LEU A 390 7.53 -10.63 17.04
C LEU A 390 8.18 -9.36 17.61
N GLN A 391 9.38 -9.01 17.14
CA GLN A 391 10.05 -7.77 17.52
C GLN A 391 9.22 -6.54 17.12
N ARG A 392 8.54 -6.60 15.97
CA ARG A 392 7.65 -5.52 15.45
C ARG A 392 6.33 -5.37 16.24
N LEU A 393 5.81 -6.43 16.82
CA LEU A 393 4.58 -6.41 17.64
C LEU A 393 4.90 -6.08 19.11
N GLY A 394 6.09 -6.44 19.58
CA GLY A 394 6.54 -6.24 20.96
C GLY A 394 7.08 -4.86 21.28
N GLY A 395 6.86 -3.85 20.43
CA GLY A 395 7.23 -2.44 20.58
C GLY A 395 8.11 -2.15 21.81
N LYS A 396 9.42 -2.38 21.74
CA LYS A 396 10.32 -1.75 22.68
C LYS A 396 10.23 -0.26 22.41
N ASN A 397 9.62 0.45 23.35
CA ASN A 397 9.65 1.91 23.43
C ASN A 397 11.11 2.37 23.30
N VAL A 398 11.51 2.80 22.13
CA VAL A 398 12.69 3.63 21.97
C VAL A 398 12.18 5.06 22.09
N GLY A 399 12.49 5.66 23.22
CA GLY A 399 12.17 7.04 23.53
C GLY A 399 11.00 7.17 24.51
N LYS A 400 11.25 6.90 25.79
CA LYS A 400 10.63 7.71 26.83
C LYS A 400 11.28 9.09 26.68
N ALA A 401 10.54 10.00 26.05
CA ALA A 401 10.75 11.41 26.35
C ALA A 401 10.37 11.61 27.82
N VAL A 402 11.28 12.14 28.59
CA VAL A 402 11.07 12.76 29.91
C VAL A 402 10.23 14.02 29.71
#